data_a7062f0b7543d986d06e6971b2ddadc3
#
_entry.id   a7062f0b7543d986d06e6971b2ddadc3
#
_cell.length_a   1.000
_cell.length_b   1.000
_cell.length_c   1.000
_cell.angle_alpha   90.00
_cell.angle_beta   90.00
_cell.angle_gamma   90.00
#
_symmetry.space_group_name_H-M   'P 1'
#
loop_
_entity.id
_entity.type
_entity.pdbx_description
1 polymer ?
#
loop_
_entity_poly.entity_id
_entity_poly.type
_entity_poly.pdbx_seq_one_letter_code
_entity_poly.pdbx_strand_id
1 'polypeptide(L)'
;MNRSVFGNRCRVGLWVVVAVCAIGRSLIAQDYRPPRCEIVPLADHQVSLRIDGREKLRWHYGEQYPRPFFYPFNGPSGETLTRMGHPGAQNHDHHRSVWFAHHKVDGINFWADGTGSKIRQTHWYRYRDGDEEAVMATHLVWIDGEGVERMQQDVVVALMGINNDAETAEHAVEFHLTFRPGEGRDKVTLEQTNFGFLAVRVAASLSAYFGGGRLTNDANDQGEPSLHEKRSRWMDYSGPIAVPVPEGRKLVEEGITYFDHPSNPGFPTHWHVRQDGWMGASPGMKTAIEVTHEHPLVLRYLLYAHSGSVDLERGETVHHAFASRPGFRIRKPNQDEPHRQYEVERMR
;
A
#
# COMPACT_ATOMS: atom_id res chain seq x y z
N MET A 1 72.83 30.74 81.94
CA MET A 1 71.85 31.87 81.91
C MET A 1 71.69 32.30 80.52
N ASN A 2 70.72 31.87 79.84
CA ASN A 2 70.44 32.40 78.54
C ASN A 2 69.13 32.09 77.93
N ARG A 3 68.48 33.03 77.46
CA ARG A 3 67.18 32.91 76.79
C ARG A 3 67.36 32.91 75.30
N SER A 4 66.83 31.91 74.64
CA SER A 4 66.68 31.80 73.22
C SER A 4 65.31 32.34 72.81
N VAL A 5 65.35 33.18 71.77
CA VAL A 5 64.15 33.74 71.16
C VAL A 5 63.86 32.95 69.88
N PHE A 6 62.67 32.34 69.82
CA PHE A 6 62.16 31.66 68.67
C PHE A 6 61.41 32.64 67.79
N GLY A 7 61.85 32.78 66.54
CA GLY A 7 61.15 33.51 65.48
C GLY A 7 60.17 32.62 64.74
N ASN A 8 58.92 32.90 64.81
CA ASN A 8 57.88 32.26 64.06
C ASN A 8 57.80 32.83 62.64
N ARG A 9 58.06 31.99 61.63
CA ARG A 9 57.78 32.32 60.23
C ARG A 9 56.43 31.69 59.85
N CYS A 10 55.39 32.56 59.72
CA CYS A 10 54.12 32.21 59.10
C CYS A 10 54.33 31.95 57.62
N ARG A 11 54.08 30.73 57.18
CA ARG A 11 53.88 30.39 55.76
C ARG A 11 52.43 30.55 55.43
N VAL A 12 52.12 31.57 54.63
CA VAL A 12 50.79 31.72 54.01
C VAL A 12 50.75 30.75 52.83
N GLY A 13 49.99 29.67 52.98
CA GLY A 13 49.69 28.75 51.86
C GLY A 13 48.59 29.34 51.00
N LEU A 14 48.92 29.68 49.78
CA LEU A 14 47.95 30.09 48.75
C LEU A 14 47.21 28.89 48.23
N TRP A 15 45.94 28.71 48.60
CA TRP A 15 45.05 27.69 48.05
C TRP A 15 44.45 28.28 46.77
N VAL A 16 44.91 27.75 45.62
CA VAL A 16 44.24 28.00 44.34
C VAL A 16 43.07 27.05 44.23
N VAL A 17 41.84 27.58 44.39
CA VAL A 17 40.61 26.87 44.13
C VAL A 17 40.37 26.87 42.65
N VAL A 18 40.65 25.78 41.95
CA VAL A 18 40.26 25.59 40.56
C VAL A 18 38.78 25.26 40.53
N ALA A 19 37.95 26.24 40.22
CA ALA A 19 36.54 26.07 39.94
C ALA A 19 36.40 25.41 38.55
N VAL A 20 36.20 24.09 38.50
CA VAL A 20 35.83 23.39 37.27
C VAL A 20 34.36 23.71 37.01
N CYS A 21 34.09 24.68 36.17
CA CYS A 21 32.75 24.89 35.60
C CYS A 21 32.43 23.69 34.72
N ALA A 22 31.73 22.70 35.26
CA ALA A 22 31.06 21.68 34.46
C ALA A 22 29.95 22.36 33.70
N ILE A 23 30.23 22.72 32.43
CA ILE A 23 29.20 23.09 31.44
C ILE A 23 28.43 21.79 31.15
N GLY A 24 27.42 21.52 31.93
CA GLY A 24 26.43 20.53 31.65
C GLY A 24 25.73 20.93 30.33
N ARG A 25 26.17 20.34 29.20
CA ARG A 25 25.33 20.31 28.00
C ARG A 25 24.09 19.50 28.40
N SER A 26 23.03 20.18 28.75
CA SER A 26 21.70 19.59 28.70
C SER A 26 21.50 19.12 27.26
N LEU A 27 21.68 17.83 27.02
CA LEU A 27 21.09 17.17 25.88
C LEU A 27 19.60 17.38 26.04
N ILE A 28 19.05 18.42 25.41
CA ILE A 28 17.62 18.51 25.18
C ILE A 28 17.32 17.22 24.42
N ALA A 29 16.71 16.26 25.07
CA ALA A 29 16.11 15.12 24.39
C ALA A 29 15.19 15.76 23.37
N GLN A 30 15.57 15.65 22.08
CA GLN A 30 14.72 16.10 21.01
C GLN A 30 13.44 15.30 21.18
N ASP A 31 12.33 15.95 21.50
CA ASP A 31 11.05 15.29 21.69
C ASP A 31 10.78 14.48 20.42
N TYR A 32 11.03 13.17 20.51
CA TYR A 32 10.78 12.26 19.40
C TYR A 32 9.28 12.24 19.17
N ARG A 33 8.86 12.80 18.02
CA ARG A 33 7.49 12.68 17.55
C ARG A 33 7.45 11.57 16.51
N PRO A 34 6.69 10.50 16.77
CA PRO A 34 6.53 9.45 15.76
C PRO A 34 5.88 10.04 14.49
N PRO A 35 6.31 9.60 13.29
CA PRO A 35 5.69 9.98 12.03
C PRO A 35 4.20 9.62 12.02
N ARG A 36 3.40 10.39 11.30
CA ARG A 36 1.96 10.13 11.18
C ARG A 36 1.65 8.85 10.42
N CYS A 37 2.37 8.63 9.31
CA CYS A 37 2.21 7.45 8.46
C CYS A 37 3.36 6.47 8.75
N GLU A 38 3.03 5.21 9.06
CA GLU A 38 3.98 4.21 9.52
C GLU A 38 3.81 2.88 8.78
N ILE A 39 4.93 2.21 8.54
CA ILE A 39 5.00 0.82 8.08
C ILE A 39 5.50 -0.04 9.23
N VAL A 40 4.63 -0.84 9.81
CA VAL A 40 4.92 -1.61 11.03
C VAL A 40 4.97 -3.11 10.70
N PRO A 41 6.19 -3.73 10.62
CA PRO A 41 6.32 -5.17 10.50
C PRO A 41 5.68 -5.89 11.69
N LEU A 42 4.98 -6.98 11.41
CA LEU A 42 4.30 -7.82 12.39
C LEU A 42 4.78 -9.26 12.28
N ALA A 43 4.45 -10.10 13.27
CA ALA A 43 4.65 -11.54 13.19
C ALA A 43 3.86 -12.16 12.02
N ASP A 44 4.20 -13.43 11.69
CA ASP A 44 3.47 -14.24 10.70
C ASP A 44 3.43 -13.65 9.28
N HIS A 45 4.54 -13.04 8.85
CA HIS A 45 4.68 -12.48 7.50
C HIS A 45 3.60 -11.44 7.18
N GLN A 46 3.45 -10.45 8.06
CA GLN A 46 2.51 -9.36 7.91
C GLN A 46 3.18 -8.01 8.11
N VAL A 47 2.60 -6.97 7.50
CA VAL A 47 3.00 -5.57 7.69
C VAL A 47 1.77 -4.70 7.76
N SER A 48 1.62 -3.95 8.85
CA SER A 48 0.54 -2.98 9.06
C SER A 48 0.95 -1.62 8.52
N LEU A 49 0.11 -1.02 7.70
CA LEU A 49 0.26 0.36 7.23
C LEU A 49 -0.71 1.23 8.03
N ARG A 50 -0.19 2.25 8.72
CA ARG A 50 -0.94 3.03 9.71
C ARG A 50 -0.88 4.53 9.45
N ILE A 51 -1.93 5.22 9.86
CA ILE A 51 -1.96 6.69 9.98
C ILE A 51 -2.40 7.02 11.42
N ASP A 52 -1.61 7.86 12.09
CA ASP A 52 -1.84 8.27 13.48
C ASP A 52 -2.09 7.06 14.40
N GLY A 53 -1.27 5.99 14.22
CA GLY A 53 -1.33 4.73 14.96
C GLY A 53 -2.50 3.81 14.58
N ARG A 54 -3.42 4.23 13.70
CA ARG A 54 -4.57 3.42 13.26
C ARG A 54 -4.26 2.67 11.97
N GLU A 55 -4.49 1.35 11.97
CA GLU A 55 -4.31 0.52 10.78
C GLU A 55 -5.31 0.91 9.69
N LYS A 56 -4.77 1.18 8.50
CA LYS A 56 -5.54 1.44 7.28
C LYS A 56 -5.51 0.26 6.33
N LEU A 57 -4.38 -0.45 6.30
CA LEU A 57 -4.15 -1.54 5.37
C LEU A 57 -3.15 -2.51 5.99
N ARG A 58 -3.25 -3.81 5.66
CA ARG A 58 -2.25 -4.80 6.08
C ARG A 58 -1.85 -5.70 4.93
N TRP A 59 -0.55 -5.79 4.68
CA TRP A 59 0.07 -6.70 3.73
C TRP A 59 0.28 -8.08 4.34
N HIS A 60 -0.14 -9.13 3.64
CA HIS A 60 0.07 -10.53 3.97
C HIS A 60 0.90 -11.19 2.88
N TYR A 61 2.05 -11.77 3.26
CA TYR A 61 2.96 -12.42 2.31
C TYR A 61 3.43 -13.81 2.78
N GLY A 62 2.69 -14.43 3.69
CA GLY A 62 2.98 -15.75 4.21
C GLY A 62 2.76 -16.86 3.19
N GLU A 63 3.56 -17.92 3.30
CA GLU A 63 3.58 -19.04 2.34
C GLU A 63 2.31 -19.91 2.35
N GLN A 64 1.50 -19.81 3.39
CA GLN A 64 0.19 -20.48 3.50
C GLN A 64 -0.81 -20.01 2.44
N TYR A 65 -0.56 -18.88 1.80
CA TYR A 65 -1.38 -18.36 0.70
C TYR A 65 -0.65 -18.53 -0.64
N PRO A 66 -1.35 -18.80 -1.74
CA PRO A 66 -0.72 -18.91 -3.06
C PRO A 66 -0.13 -17.59 -3.56
N ARG A 67 -0.60 -16.45 -3.06
CA ARG A 67 -0.10 -15.11 -3.42
C ARG A 67 -0.28 -14.12 -2.27
N PRO A 68 0.52 -13.06 -2.23
CA PRO A 68 0.33 -11.97 -1.29
C PRO A 68 -0.95 -11.16 -1.58
N PHE A 69 -1.47 -10.50 -0.55
CA PHE A 69 -2.66 -9.65 -0.63
C PHE A 69 -2.70 -8.66 0.52
N PHE A 70 -3.61 -7.69 0.43
CA PHE A 70 -3.88 -6.73 1.50
C PHE A 70 -5.24 -7.01 2.13
N TYR A 71 -5.27 -7.15 3.46
CA TYR A 71 -6.47 -7.27 4.28
C TYR A 71 -6.17 -6.98 5.75
N PRO A 72 -7.00 -6.18 6.48
CA PRO A 72 -8.13 -5.43 5.98
C PRO A 72 -7.69 -4.23 5.12
N PHE A 73 -8.62 -3.63 4.39
CA PHE A 73 -8.57 -2.27 3.89
C PHE A 73 -9.66 -1.50 4.63
N ASN A 74 -9.25 -0.69 5.61
CA ASN A 74 -10.18 -0.02 6.52
C ASN A 74 -10.62 1.33 5.97
N GLY A 75 -11.87 1.68 6.20
CA GLY A 75 -12.43 2.97 5.87
C GLY A 75 -12.12 4.06 6.89
N PRO A 76 -12.66 5.25 6.68
CA PRO A 76 -12.57 6.36 7.63
C PRO A 76 -13.05 6.01 9.03
N SER A 77 -14.12 5.25 9.17
CA SER A 77 -14.65 4.78 10.46
C SER A 77 -13.73 3.81 11.21
N GLY A 78 -12.75 3.22 10.52
CA GLY A 78 -11.91 2.15 11.03
C GLY A 78 -12.43 0.74 10.75
N GLU A 79 -13.64 0.60 10.21
CA GLU A 79 -14.20 -0.67 9.79
C GLU A 79 -13.69 -1.07 8.39
N THR A 80 -13.62 -2.38 8.12
CA THR A 80 -13.10 -2.84 6.84
C THR A 80 -14.09 -2.63 5.69
N LEU A 81 -13.61 -2.01 4.62
CA LEU A 81 -14.34 -1.83 3.35
C LEU A 81 -14.22 -3.04 2.42
N THR A 82 -13.40 -4.02 2.78
CA THR A 82 -13.12 -5.19 1.95
C THR A 82 -13.42 -6.49 2.70
N ARG A 83 -13.39 -7.60 2.00
CA ARG A 83 -13.61 -8.94 2.58
C ARG A 83 -12.71 -10.00 1.98
N MET A 84 -12.61 -11.12 2.68
CA MET A 84 -12.01 -12.36 2.23
C MET A 84 -13.08 -13.29 1.65
N GLY A 85 -12.77 -13.96 0.55
CA GLY A 85 -13.63 -14.98 -0.04
C GLY A 85 -14.95 -14.47 -0.63
N HIS A 86 -15.83 -15.42 -0.92
CA HIS A 86 -17.18 -15.16 -1.42
C HIS A 86 -18.17 -16.09 -0.70
N PRO A 87 -19.18 -15.54 0.01
CA PRO A 87 -20.18 -16.37 0.69
C PRO A 87 -20.91 -17.29 -0.28
N GLY A 88 -20.92 -18.59 0.01
CA GLY A 88 -21.66 -19.60 -0.76
C GLY A 88 -21.04 -19.99 -2.11
N ALA A 89 -19.79 -19.56 -2.40
CA ALA A 89 -19.08 -19.93 -3.64
C ALA A 89 -17.63 -20.30 -3.34
N GLN A 90 -17.36 -21.54 -2.95
CA GLN A 90 -16.03 -22.04 -2.58
C GLN A 90 -14.95 -21.82 -3.66
N ASN A 91 -15.34 -21.89 -4.94
CA ASN A 91 -14.45 -21.62 -6.06
C ASN A 91 -14.02 -20.13 -6.15
N HIS A 92 -14.52 -19.25 -5.28
CA HIS A 92 -14.14 -17.85 -5.15
C HIS A 92 -13.36 -17.52 -3.87
N ASP A 93 -12.87 -18.52 -3.14
CA ASP A 93 -12.04 -18.32 -1.95
C ASP A 93 -10.69 -17.66 -2.24
N HIS A 94 -10.27 -17.68 -3.51
CA HIS A 94 -9.11 -16.93 -3.99
C HIS A 94 -9.32 -15.41 -4.05
N HIS A 95 -10.53 -14.90 -3.83
CA HIS A 95 -10.82 -13.46 -3.76
C HIS A 95 -10.42 -12.92 -2.37
N ARG A 96 -9.22 -12.34 -2.25
CA ARG A 96 -8.66 -11.90 -0.96
C ARG A 96 -8.52 -10.39 -0.90
N SER A 97 -9.63 -9.69 -0.64
CA SER A 97 -9.64 -8.24 -0.37
C SER A 97 -9.01 -7.42 -1.50
N VAL A 98 -7.72 -7.07 -1.41
CA VAL A 98 -6.98 -6.36 -2.48
C VAL A 98 -5.75 -7.18 -2.86
N TRP A 99 -5.65 -7.62 -4.11
CA TRP A 99 -4.51 -8.41 -4.60
C TRP A 99 -4.26 -8.20 -6.09
N PHE A 100 -3.05 -8.49 -6.54
CA PHE A 100 -2.72 -8.53 -7.97
C PHE A 100 -2.50 -9.98 -8.44
N ALA A 101 -3.08 -10.36 -9.57
CA ALA A 101 -2.83 -11.62 -10.23
C ALA A 101 -3.19 -11.55 -11.72
N HIS A 102 -2.82 -12.60 -12.49
CA HIS A 102 -3.17 -12.74 -13.90
C HIS A 102 -3.49 -14.21 -14.22
N HIS A 103 -4.56 -14.43 -15.00
CA HIS A 103 -5.04 -15.78 -15.30
C HIS A 103 -4.15 -16.52 -16.31
N LYS A 104 -3.47 -15.81 -17.24
CA LYS A 104 -2.70 -16.41 -18.33
C LYS A 104 -1.34 -15.73 -18.49
N VAL A 105 -0.34 -16.18 -17.74
CA VAL A 105 1.06 -15.77 -17.89
C VAL A 105 1.78 -16.86 -18.66
N ASP A 106 2.07 -16.67 -19.95
CA ASP A 106 2.54 -17.73 -20.87
C ASP A 106 1.68 -19.01 -20.75
N GLY A 107 0.35 -18.87 -20.74
CA GLY A 107 -0.62 -19.96 -20.58
C GLY A 107 -0.85 -20.45 -19.15
N ILE A 108 -0.09 -19.98 -18.17
CA ILE A 108 -0.12 -20.46 -16.78
C ILE A 108 -1.06 -19.61 -15.93
N ASN A 109 -1.89 -20.28 -15.12
CA ASN A 109 -2.87 -19.61 -14.28
C ASN A 109 -2.31 -19.26 -12.91
N PHE A 110 -2.09 -17.96 -12.67
CA PHE A 110 -1.74 -17.41 -11.36
C PHE A 110 -2.93 -16.77 -10.63
N TRP A 111 -4.11 -16.82 -11.23
CA TRP A 111 -5.32 -16.21 -10.67
C TRP A 111 -6.04 -17.10 -9.65
N ALA A 112 -6.35 -18.34 -10.05
CA ALA A 112 -7.08 -19.28 -9.20
C ALA A 112 -6.17 -19.92 -8.14
N ASP A 113 -6.78 -20.44 -7.09
CA ASP A 113 -6.10 -21.30 -6.12
C ASP A 113 -6.05 -22.75 -6.64
N GLY A 114 -5.14 -23.56 -6.09
CA GLY A 114 -5.01 -24.98 -6.44
C GLY A 114 -4.34 -25.26 -7.79
N THR A 115 -3.82 -24.25 -8.50
CA THR A 115 -3.13 -24.41 -9.78
C THR A 115 -1.66 -24.87 -9.63
N GLY A 116 -1.13 -24.90 -8.41
CA GLY A 116 0.28 -25.13 -8.14
C GLY A 116 1.15 -23.87 -8.29
N SER A 117 0.67 -22.88 -9.07
CA SER A 117 1.38 -21.61 -9.28
C SER A 117 1.35 -20.74 -8.03
N LYS A 118 2.43 -19.99 -7.79
CA LYS A 118 2.61 -19.18 -6.59
C LYS A 118 3.23 -17.83 -6.93
N ILE A 119 2.86 -16.80 -6.16
CA ILE A 119 3.56 -15.52 -6.13
C ILE A 119 4.19 -15.40 -4.75
N ARG A 120 5.50 -15.16 -4.69
CA ARG A 120 6.28 -15.18 -3.44
C ARG A 120 7.07 -13.90 -3.27
N GLN A 121 7.01 -13.31 -2.09
CA GLN A 121 7.93 -12.25 -1.71
C GLN A 121 9.29 -12.86 -1.40
N THR A 122 10.34 -12.35 -2.03
CA THR A 122 11.71 -12.82 -1.83
C THR A 122 12.49 -11.92 -0.88
N HIS A 123 12.31 -10.61 -0.98
CA HIS A 123 12.99 -9.66 -0.11
C HIS A 123 12.27 -8.31 -0.06
N TRP A 124 12.64 -7.51 0.93
CA TRP A 124 12.28 -6.11 1.04
C TRP A 124 13.34 -5.26 0.37
N TYR A 125 12.90 -4.29 -0.43
CA TYR A 125 13.76 -3.19 -0.83
C TYR A 125 13.87 -2.16 0.28
N ARG A 126 12.73 -1.74 0.79
CA ARG A 126 12.66 -0.73 1.85
C ARG A 126 11.23 -0.59 2.39
N TYR A 127 11.15 -0.13 3.64
CA TYR A 127 9.98 0.54 4.17
C TYR A 127 10.42 1.84 4.88
N ARG A 128 9.59 2.84 4.82
CA ARG A 128 9.88 4.20 5.30
C ARG A 128 8.62 4.84 5.82
N ASP A 129 8.72 5.39 7.03
CA ASP A 129 7.70 6.21 7.66
C ASP A 129 7.83 7.67 7.22
N GLY A 130 6.76 8.47 7.43
CA GLY A 130 6.77 9.89 7.14
C GLY A 130 5.47 10.59 7.55
N ASP A 131 5.49 11.92 7.64
CA ASP A 131 4.30 12.67 8.03
C ASP A 131 3.27 12.79 6.89
N GLU A 132 3.72 12.84 5.64
CA GLU A 132 2.86 12.96 4.46
C GLU A 132 2.51 11.60 3.87
N GLU A 133 3.49 10.69 3.79
CA GLU A 133 3.32 9.34 3.27
C GLU A 133 4.24 8.33 3.96
N ALA A 134 3.75 7.11 4.13
CA ALA A 134 4.60 5.94 4.42
C ALA A 134 4.70 5.06 3.17
N VAL A 135 5.91 4.53 2.91
CA VAL A 135 6.20 3.75 1.70
C VAL A 135 6.79 2.40 2.05
N MET A 136 6.22 1.34 1.51
CA MET A 136 6.83 0.01 1.48
C MET A 136 7.19 -0.38 0.05
N ALA A 137 8.31 -1.08 -0.13
CA ALA A 137 8.72 -1.63 -1.41
C ALA A 137 9.30 -3.03 -1.25
N THR A 138 8.85 -3.97 -2.07
CA THR A 138 9.23 -5.38 -2.00
C THR A 138 9.32 -6.01 -3.39
N HIS A 139 10.08 -7.10 -3.48
CA HIS A 139 10.23 -7.91 -4.69
C HIS A 139 9.45 -9.21 -4.58
N LEU A 140 8.72 -9.54 -5.64
CA LEU A 140 7.97 -10.78 -5.77
C LEU A 140 8.47 -11.56 -6.99
N VAL A 141 8.41 -12.88 -6.90
CA VAL A 141 8.62 -13.80 -8.02
C VAL A 141 7.34 -14.62 -8.27
N TRP A 142 7.04 -14.83 -9.53
CA TRP A 142 5.90 -15.62 -10.01
C TRP A 142 6.40 -16.98 -10.47
N ILE A 143 6.08 -18.02 -9.72
CA ILE A 143 6.62 -19.37 -9.86
C ILE A 143 5.48 -20.30 -10.27
N ASP A 144 5.65 -21.05 -11.34
CA ASP A 144 4.68 -22.04 -11.80
C ASP A 144 4.63 -23.30 -10.93
N GLY A 145 3.75 -24.24 -11.31
CA GLY A 145 3.59 -25.50 -10.59
C GLY A 145 4.80 -26.45 -10.63
N GLU A 146 5.74 -26.20 -11.54
CA GLU A 146 6.99 -26.96 -11.71
C GLU A 146 8.17 -26.31 -10.99
N GLY A 147 7.95 -25.15 -10.38
CA GLY A 147 8.98 -24.40 -9.64
C GLY A 147 9.79 -23.44 -10.53
N VAL A 148 9.36 -23.20 -11.77
CA VAL A 148 10.05 -22.31 -12.71
C VAL A 148 9.56 -20.88 -12.52
N GLU A 149 10.50 -19.94 -12.37
CA GLU A 149 10.21 -18.51 -12.31
C GLU A 149 9.79 -18.03 -13.71
N ARG A 150 8.59 -17.46 -13.80
CA ARG A 150 8.02 -16.94 -15.04
C ARG A 150 8.13 -15.44 -15.16
N MET A 151 7.96 -14.74 -14.04
CA MET A 151 7.91 -13.28 -14.02
C MET A 151 8.39 -12.75 -12.67
N GLN A 152 8.98 -11.57 -12.68
CA GLN A 152 9.34 -10.78 -11.50
C GLN A 152 8.41 -9.58 -11.37
N GLN A 153 8.16 -9.17 -10.13
CA GLN A 153 7.32 -8.02 -9.84
C GLN A 153 7.91 -7.19 -8.70
N ASP A 154 8.18 -5.91 -8.96
CA ASP A 154 8.44 -4.96 -7.90
C ASP A 154 7.11 -4.31 -7.48
N VAL A 155 6.87 -4.24 -6.19
CA VAL A 155 5.67 -3.64 -5.59
C VAL A 155 6.10 -2.49 -4.72
N VAL A 156 5.68 -1.28 -5.07
CA VAL A 156 5.80 -0.11 -4.20
C VAL A 156 4.39 0.33 -3.80
N VAL A 157 4.16 0.49 -2.51
CA VAL A 157 2.89 0.95 -1.96
C VAL A 157 3.13 2.15 -1.08
N ALA A 158 2.39 3.23 -1.32
CA ALA A 158 2.44 4.44 -0.51
C ALA A 158 1.08 4.70 0.14
N LEU A 159 1.05 4.76 1.48
CA LEU A 159 -0.11 5.17 2.25
C LEU A 159 -0.01 6.64 2.60
N MET A 160 -1.09 7.41 2.38
CA MET A 160 -1.15 8.84 2.66
C MET A 160 -2.53 9.26 3.19
N GLY A 161 -2.57 10.20 4.13
CA GLY A 161 -3.81 10.89 4.52
C GLY A 161 -4.23 11.89 3.43
N ILE A 162 -5.51 11.97 3.14
CA ILE A 162 -6.02 12.93 2.13
C ILE A 162 -6.35 14.27 2.78
N ASN A 163 -6.97 14.25 3.96
CA ASN A 163 -7.26 15.43 4.74
C ASN A 163 -6.55 15.34 6.09
N ASN A 164 -5.89 16.43 6.48
CA ASN A 164 -5.29 16.54 7.83
C ASN A 164 -6.35 16.70 8.92
N ASP A 165 -7.62 16.62 8.54
CA ASP A 165 -8.73 16.68 9.47
C ASP A 165 -8.94 15.32 10.13
N ALA A 166 -8.71 15.27 11.45
CA ALA A 166 -8.87 14.05 12.24
C ALA A 166 -10.33 13.52 12.24
N GLU A 167 -11.29 14.36 11.83
CA GLU A 167 -12.70 13.96 11.79
C GLU A 167 -13.02 13.09 10.57
N THR A 168 -12.39 13.31 9.41
CA THR A 168 -12.72 12.54 8.21
C THR A 168 -11.89 11.27 8.05
N ALA A 169 -10.67 11.21 8.59
CA ALA A 169 -9.75 10.06 8.54
C ALA A 169 -9.61 9.38 7.15
N GLU A 170 -9.95 10.13 6.07
CA GLU A 170 -9.85 9.67 4.68
C GLU A 170 -8.39 9.47 4.29
N HIS A 171 -8.14 8.48 3.45
CA HIS A 171 -6.77 8.17 3.05
C HIS A 171 -6.73 7.53 1.66
N ALA A 172 -5.56 7.58 1.06
CA ALA A 172 -5.30 6.93 -0.21
C ALA A 172 -4.11 5.98 -0.12
N VAL A 173 -4.16 4.94 -0.93
CA VAL A 173 -3.09 3.95 -1.09
C VAL A 173 -2.72 3.90 -2.57
N GLU A 174 -1.52 4.37 -2.90
CA GLU A 174 -0.96 4.30 -4.24
C GLU A 174 -0.20 2.99 -4.42
N PHE A 175 -0.45 2.31 -5.53
CA PHE A 175 0.25 1.11 -5.98
C PHE A 175 1.06 1.46 -7.23
N HIS A 176 2.35 1.15 -7.20
CA HIS A 176 3.24 1.21 -8.36
C HIS A 176 3.85 -0.18 -8.54
N LEU A 177 3.44 -0.86 -9.59
CA LEU A 177 3.77 -2.25 -9.88
C LEU A 177 4.62 -2.30 -11.14
N THR A 178 5.80 -2.92 -11.07
CA THR A 178 6.68 -3.09 -12.23
C THR A 178 6.93 -4.56 -12.47
N PHE A 179 6.63 -5.03 -13.67
CA PHE A 179 6.77 -6.43 -14.06
C PHE A 179 7.89 -6.61 -15.08
N ARG A 180 8.65 -7.68 -14.93
CA ARG A 180 9.74 -8.08 -15.84
C ARG A 180 9.69 -9.59 -16.07
N PRO A 181 10.28 -10.11 -17.17
CA PRO A 181 10.48 -11.54 -17.33
C PRO A 181 11.21 -12.14 -16.15
N GLY A 182 10.96 -13.41 -15.85
CA GLY A 182 11.69 -14.18 -14.85
C GLY A 182 13.16 -14.36 -15.21
N GLU A 183 13.96 -14.84 -14.28
CA GLU A 183 15.39 -15.04 -14.47
C GLU A 183 15.66 -15.97 -15.68
N GLY A 184 16.60 -15.56 -16.53
CA GLY A 184 16.98 -16.32 -17.74
C GLY A 184 15.96 -16.31 -18.88
N ARG A 185 14.92 -15.47 -18.80
CA ARG A 185 13.88 -15.33 -19.84
C ARG A 185 13.98 -13.96 -20.51
N ASP A 186 13.91 -13.92 -21.83
CA ASP A 186 13.95 -12.66 -22.59
C ASP A 186 12.62 -11.91 -22.48
N LYS A 187 11.51 -12.65 -22.41
CA LYS A 187 10.16 -12.09 -22.38
C LYS A 187 9.17 -12.97 -21.61
N VAL A 188 8.05 -12.37 -21.24
CA VAL A 188 6.85 -13.02 -20.72
C VAL A 188 5.62 -12.37 -21.32
N THR A 189 4.59 -13.16 -21.61
CA THR A 189 3.33 -12.66 -22.18
C THR A 189 2.21 -12.77 -21.15
N LEU A 190 1.61 -11.63 -20.81
CA LEU A 190 0.33 -11.57 -20.15
C LEU A 190 -0.76 -11.68 -21.21
N GLU A 191 -1.29 -12.88 -21.42
CA GLU A 191 -2.24 -13.14 -22.49
C GLU A 191 -3.58 -12.46 -22.24
N GLN A 192 -4.36 -12.28 -23.29
CA GLN A 192 -5.68 -11.67 -23.18
C GLN A 192 -6.57 -12.42 -22.18
N THR A 193 -7.08 -11.67 -21.23
CA THR A 193 -8.05 -12.17 -20.23
C THR A 193 -8.73 -11.00 -19.51
N ASN A 194 -9.94 -11.22 -19.02
CA ASN A 194 -10.62 -10.29 -18.14
C ASN A 194 -10.24 -10.50 -16.65
N PHE A 195 -9.28 -11.39 -16.35
CA PHE A 195 -8.76 -11.68 -15.00
C PHE A 195 -7.25 -11.42 -14.91
N GLY A 196 -6.83 -10.15 -15.03
CA GLY A 196 -5.42 -9.75 -14.98
C GLY A 196 -5.27 -8.32 -14.51
N PHE A 197 -5.25 -8.08 -13.17
CA PHE A 197 -5.27 -6.74 -12.60
C PHE A 197 -5.09 -6.72 -11.08
N LEU A 198 -5.00 -5.52 -10.53
CA LEU A 198 -5.21 -5.28 -9.10
C LEU A 198 -6.71 -5.41 -8.80
N ALA A 199 -7.06 -6.44 -8.08
CA ALA A 199 -8.44 -6.77 -7.75
C ALA A 199 -8.85 -6.16 -6.41
N VAL A 200 -10.07 -5.64 -6.32
CA VAL A 200 -10.69 -5.16 -5.08
C VAL A 200 -11.98 -5.92 -4.85
N ARG A 201 -12.06 -6.63 -3.72
CA ARG A 201 -13.26 -7.32 -3.26
C ARG A 201 -13.86 -6.57 -2.09
N VAL A 202 -14.89 -5.75 -2.33
CA VAL A 202 -15.49 -4.93 -1.28
C VAL A 202 -16.30 -5.77 -0.29
N ALA A 203 -16.51 -5.23 0.91
CA ALA A 203 -17.34 -5.84 1.95
C ALA A 203 -18.75 -6.15 1.43
N ALA A 204 -19.40 -7.16 2.01
CA ALA A 204 -20.74 -7.56 1.56
C ALA A 204 -21.76 -6.41 1.62
N SER A 205 -21.69 -5.58 2.67
CA SER A 205 -22.55 -4.41 2.84
C SER A 205 -22.38 -3.34 1.77
N LEU A 206 -21.15 -3.19 1.24
CA LEU A 206 -20.82 -2.28 0.15
C LEU A 206 -21.23 -2.80 -1.23
N SER A 207 -21.44 -4.11 -1.38
CA SER A 207 -21.83 -4.67 -2.67
C SER A 207 -23.30 -4.32 -3.00
N ALA A 208 -23.57 -4.15 -4.30
CA ALA A 208 -24.94 -3.89 -4.76
C ALA A 208 -25.85 -5.10 -4.61
N TYR A 209 -25.30 -6.32 -4.67
CA TYR A 209 -26.08 -7.57 -4.60
C TYR A 209 -26.38 -8.01 -3.16
N PHE A 210 -25.36 -7.98 -2.27
CA PHE A 210 -25.53 -8.50 -0.89
C PHE A 210 -25.88 -7.40 0.12
N GLY A 211 -25.62 -6.14 -0.22
CA GLY A 211 -25.80 -4.99 0.66
C GLY A 211 -26.59 -3.87 -0.01
N GLY A 212 -26.41 -2.67 0.52
CA GLY A 212 -27.07 -1.47 0.01
C GLY A 212 -26.17 -0.57 -0.84
N GLY A 213 -25.00 -1.07 -1.25
CA GLY A 213 -24.02 -0.26 -1.96
C GLY A 213 -24.31 -0.05 -3.44
N ARG A 214 -23.54 0.86 -4.04
CA ARG A 214 -23.62 1.24 -5.45
C ARG A 214 -22.26 1.21 -6.09
N LEU A 215 -22.24 0.73 -7.33
CA LEU A 215 -21.09 0.81 -8.23
C LEU A 215 -21.31 1.96 -9.21
N THR A 216 -20.36 2.91 -9.29
CA THR A 216 -20.46 4.12 -10.10
C THR A 216 -19.11 4.39 -10.79
N ASN A 217 -19.11 5.00 -11.98
CA ASN A 217 -17.91 5.43 -12.67
C ASN A 217 -17.75 6.95 -12.74
N ASP A 218 -16.69 7.41 -13.38
CA ASP A 218 -16.35 8.81 -13.61
C ASP A 218 -17.38 9.59 -14.48
N ALA A 219 -18.23 8.90 -15.24
CA ALA A 219 -19.32 9.48 -16.02
C ALA A 219 -20.67 9.45 -15.29
N ASN A 220 -20.71 9.00 -14.03
CA ASN A 220 -21.93 8.78 -13.24
C ASN A 220 -22.83 7.66 -13.79
N ASP A 221 -22.30 6.79 -14.65
CA ASP A 221 -22.99 5.55 -14.99
C ASP A 221 -22.99 4.62 -13.77
N GLN A 222 -24.06 3.83 -13.62
CA GLN A 222 -24.24 2.99 -12.43
C GLN A 222 -24.57 1.55 -12.77
N GLY A 223 -24.08 0.65 -11.90
CA GLY A 223 -24.39 -0.77 -11.91
C GLY A 223 -23.64 -1.58 -12.96
N GLU A 224 -23.51 -2.87 -12.71
CA GLU A 224 -22.74 -3.81 -13.55
C GLU A 224 -23.13 -3.76 -15.04
N PRO A 225 -24.43 -3.73 -15.45
CA PRO A 225 -24.77 -3.76 -16.86
C PRO A 225 -24.24 -2.56 -17.67
N SER A 226 -24.09 -1.42 -17.02
CA SER A 226 -23.57 -0.19 -17.66
C SER A 226 -22.05 -0.09 -17.63
N LEU A 227 -21.39 -0.79 -16.70
CA LEU A 227 -19.98 -0.59 -16.36
C LEU A 227 -19.07 -1.78 -16.71
N HIS A 228 -19.59 -3.00 -16.73
CA HIS A 228 -18.80 -4.18 -17.04
C HIS A 228 -18.25 -4.13 -18.46
N GLU A 229 -16.95 -4.39 -18.61
CA GLU A 229 -16.19 -4.29 -19.86
C GLU A 229 -16.19 -2.90 -20.54
N LYS A 230 -16.59 -1.85 -19.82
CA LYS A 230 -16.50 -0.47 -20.32
C LYS A 230 -15.19 0.17 -19.87
N ARG A 231 -14.79 1.22 -20.59
CA ARG A 231 -13.64 2.05 -20.22
C ARG A 231 -14.06 3.14 -19.24
N SER A 232 -13.26 3.36 -18.22
CA SER A 232 -13.44 4.46 -17.27
C SER A 232 -12.10 4.82 -16.66
N ARG A 233 -11.96 6.06 -16.21
CA ARG A 233 -10.75 6.53 -15.51
C ARG A 233 -10.73 6.05 -14.06
N TRP A 234 -11.91 5.84 -13.47
CA TRP A 234 -12.07 5.31 -12.13
C TRP A 234 -13.45 4.66 -11.93
N MET A 235 -13.50 3.80 -10.91
CA MET A 235 -14.72 3.15 -10.41
C MET A 235 -14.83 3.35 -8.90
N ASP A 236 -16.04 3.47 -8.42
CA ASP A 236 -16.36 3.61 -7.01
C ASP A 236 -17.35 2.55 -6.55
N TYR A 237 -17.10 2.03 -5.37
CA TYR A 237 -18.08 1.28 -4.60
C TYR A 237 -18.33 2.00 -3.29
N SER A 238 -19.53 2.54 -3.09
CA SER A 238 -19.97 3.21 -1.87
C SER A 238 -21.23 2.57 -1.31
N GLY A 239 -21.38 2.55 0.01
CA GLY A 239 -22.55 1.99 0.66
C GLY A 239 -22.46 1.92 2.17
N PRO A 240 -23.43 1.26 2.82
CA PRO A 240 -23.53 1.23 4.28
C PRO A 240 -22.47 0.36 4.94
N ILE A 241 -21.83 0.93 5.96
CA ILE A 241 -20.92 0.23 6.88
C ILE A 241 -21.50 0.31 8.29
N ALA A 242 -21.53 -0.83 8.99
CA ALA A 242 -22.00 -0.91 10.36
C ALA A 242 -20.85 -0.64 11.34
N VAL A 243 -20.88 0.51 12.00
CA VAL A 243 -19.88 0.93 12.97
C VAL A 243 -20.37 0.65 14.40
N PRO A 244 -19.56 0.04 15.26
CA PRO A 244 -19.88 -0.13 16.68
C PRO A 244 -20.10 1.21 17.39
N VAL A 245 -21.14 1.29 18.20
CA VAL A 245 -21.41 2.42 19.12
C VAL A 245 -21.85 1.84 20.46
N PRO A 246 -21.82 2.61 21.56
CA PRO A 246 -22.16 2.10 22.89
C PRO A 246 -23.53 1.40 22.95
N GLU A 247 -24.52 1.88 22.20
CA GLU A 247 -25.87 1.32 22.18
C GLU A 247 -26.10 0.28 21.08
N GLY A 248 -25.04 -0.26 20.43
CA GLY A 248 -25.14 -1.27 19.39
C GLY A 248 -24.36 -0.96 18.13
N ARG A 249 -25.02 -0.71 16.99
CA ARG A 249 -24.38 -0.38 15.70
C ARG A 249 -25.07 0.79 15.02
N LYS A 250 -24.25 1.69 14.47
CA LYS A 250 -24.71 2.79 13.60
C LYS A 250 -24.30 2.48 12.15
N LEU A 251 -25.13 2.78 11.20
CA LEU A 251 -24.78 2.76 9.78
C LEU A 251 -24.16 4.11 9.40
N VAL A 252 -23.00 4.06 8.75
CA VAL A 252 -22.37 5.19 8.07
C VAL A 252 -22.24 4.83 6.61
N GLU A 253 -22.13 5.79 5.72
CA GLU A 253 -21.84 5.56 4.32
C GLU A 253 -20.37 5.83 4.07
N GLU A 254 -19.67 4.86 3.47
CA GLU A 254 -18.26 4.91 3.10
C GLU A 254 -18.03 4.21 1.79
N GLY A 255 -16.87 4.45 1.15
CA GLY A 255 -16.57 3.83 -0.12
C GLY A 255 -15.08 3.71 -0.42
N ILE A 256 -14.82 3.01 -1.53
CA ILE A 256 -13.51 2.92 -2.16
C ILE A 256 -13.66 3.39 -3.60
N THR A 257 -12.98 4.52 -3.93
CA THR A 257 -12.78 4.89 -5.32
C THR A 257 -11.44 4.34 -5.79
N TYR A 258 -11.45 3.61 -6.89
CA TYR A 258 -10.29 2.97 -7.50
C TYR A 258 -9.95 3.69 -8.81
N PHE A 259 -8.80 4.33 -8.86
CA PHE A 259 -8.32 5.13 -9.99
C PHE A 259 -7.29 4.37 -10.83
N ASP A 260 -7.48 4.40 -12.16
CA ASP A 260 -6.51 4.01 -13.16
C ASP A 260 -5.60 5.20 -13.51
N HIS A 261 -4.30 4.97 -13.73
CA HIS A 261 -3.37 6.07 -14.00
C HIS A 261 -3.19 6.29 -15.51
N PRO A 262 -3.10 7.56 -15.99
CA PRO A 262 -2.91 7.86 -17.42
C PRO A 262 -1.70 7.22 -18.08
N SER A 263 -0.66 6.84 -17.32
CA SER A 263 0.50 6.13 -17.86
C SER A 263 0.28 4.62 -18.06
N ASN A 264 -0.83 4.06 -17.59
CA ASN A 264 -1.10 2.63 -17.75
C ASN A 264 -1.42 2.30 -19.22
N PRO A 265 -0.97 1.15 -19.74
CA PRO A 265 -1.30 0.74 -21.10
C PRO A 265 -2.81 0.68 -21.33
N GLY A 266 -3.25 1.29 -22.42
CA GLY A 266 -4.66 1.30 -22.81
C GLY A 266 -5.58 2.20 -21.97
N PHE A 267 -5.00 3.15 -21.20
CA PHE A 267 -5.80 4.13 -20.43
C PHE A 267 -6.77 4.93 -21.32
N PRO A 268 -8.01 5.22 -20.86
CA PRO A 268 -8.70 4.58 -19.74
C PRO A 268 -8.90 3.09 -19.98
N THR A 269 -8.63 2.27 -18.97
CA THR A 269 -8.66 0.82 -19.09
C THR A 269 -10.09 0.27 -19.11
N HIS A 270 -10.29 -0.92 -19.64
CA HIS A 270 -11.54 -1.67 -19.48
C HIS A 270 -11.65 -2.21 -18.06
N TRP A 271 -12.86 -2.22 -17.51
CA TRP A 271 -13.11 -2.65 -16.15
C TRP A 271 -13.82 -3.98 -16.06
N HIS A 272 -13.30 -4.86 -15.21
CA HIS A 272 -14.03 -6.04 -14.74
C HIS A 272 -14.72 -5.70 -13.44
N VAL A 273 -16.04 -5.51 -13.47
CA VAL A 273 -16.85 -5.18 -12.31
C VAL A 273 -18.00 -6.13 -12.16
N ARG A 274 -18.44 -6.38 -10.92
CA ARG A 274 -19.58 -7.22 -10.60
C ARG A 274 -20.40 -6.62 -9.47
N GLN A 275 -21.72 -6.75 -9.55
CA GLN A 275 -22.64 -6.27 -8.51
C GLN A 275 -22.48 -6.98 -7.16
N ASP A 276 -21.81 -8.14 -7.13
CA ASP A 276 -21.49 -8.88 -5.90
C ASP A 276 -20.26 -8.34 -5.16
N GLY A 277 -19.74 -7.17 -5.57
CA GLY A 277 -18.68 -6.43 -4.87
C GLY A 277 -17.28 -6.61 -5.44
N TRP A 278 -17.18 -6.63 -6.75
CA TRP A 278 -15.91 -6.78 -7.46
C TRP A 278 -15.60 -5.58 -8.34
N MET A 279 -14.35 -5.10 -8.30
CA MET A 279 -13.84 -4.14 -9.27
C MET A 279 -12.35 -4.34 -9.53
N GLY A 280 -11.95 -4.15 -10.80
CA GLY A 280 -10.56 -4.20 -11.24
C GLY A 280 -10.39 -3.59 -12.63
N ALA A 281 -9.41 -2.70 -12.74
CA ALA A 281 -8.96 -2.16 -14.01
C ALA A 281 -8.12 -3.20 -14.75
N SER A 282 -8.60 -3.73 -15.87
CA SER A 282 -8.03 -4.88 -16.58
C SER A 282 -7.33 -4.47 -17.89
N PRO A 283 -6.02 -4.15 -17.87
CA PRO A 283 -5.29 -3.71 -19.07
C PRO A 283 -5.19 -4.81 -20.14
N GLY A 284 -5.18 -6.07 -19.73
CA GLY A 284 -5.14 -7.24 -20.61
C GLY A 284 -6.50 -7.74 -21.12
N MET A 285 -7.62 -7.03 -20.85
CA MET A 285 -8.95 -7.53 -21.18
C MET A 285 -9.17 -7.77 -22.67
N LYS A 286 -8.67 -6.92 -23.53
CA LYS A 286 -8.92 -6.97 -24.97
C LYS A 286 -7.69 -7.35 -25.80
N THR A 287 -6.50 -7.24 -25.23
CA THR A 287 -5.22 -7.52 -25.92
C THR A 287 -4.22 -8.12 -24.95
N ALA A 288 -3.35 -8.99 -25.45
CA ALA A 288 -2.20 -9.47 -24.70
C ALA A 288 -1.17 -8.35 -24.50
N ILE A 289 -0.37 -8.45 -23.45
CA ILE A 289 0.73 -7.53 -23.15
C ILE A 289 2.02 -8.35 -23.13
N GLU A 290 2.94 -8.03 -24.02
CA GLU A 290 4.29 -8.58 -24.00
C GLU A 290 5.17 -7.71 -23.09
N VAL A 291 5.92 -8.37 -22.23
CA VAL A 291 6.83 -7.72 -21.25
C VAL A 291 8.24 -8.21 -21.51
N THR A 292 9.19 -7.30 -21.67
CA THR A 292 10.62 -7.59 -21.83
C THR A 292 11.45 -6.83 -20.79
N HIS A 293 12.74 -7.13 -20.69
CA HIS A 293 13.63 -6.38 -19.80
C HIS A 293 13.81 -4.92 -20.23
N GLU A 294 13.77 -4.65 -21.54
CA GLU A 294 13.87 -3.30 -22.11
C GLU A 294 12.56 -2.54 -22.00
N HIS A 295 11.43 -3.24 -22.05
CA HIS A 295 10.08 -2.70 -21.95
C HIS A 295 9.30 -3.38 -20.82
N PRO A 296 9.64 -3.11 -19.54
CA PRO A 296 8.89 -3.63 -18.40
C PRO A 296 7.47 -3.06 -18.38
N LEU A 297 6.52 -3.88 -17.95
CA LEU A 297 5.16 -3.38 -17.72
C LEU A 297 5.14 -2.61 -16.39
N VAL A 298 4.70 -1.37 -16.43
CA VAL A 298 4.48 -0.54 -15.25
C VAL A 298 3.00 -0.22 -15.15
N LEU A 299 2.40 -0.56 -14.00
CA LEU A 299 1.01 -0.27 -13.69
C LEU A 299 0.94 0.59 -12.41
N ARG A 300 0.12 1.64 -12.45
CA ARG A 300 -0.11 2.53 -11.32
C ARG A 300 -1.59 2.63 -11.02
N TYR A 301 -1.94 2.52 -9.75
CA TYR A 301 -3.31 2.60 -9.27
C TYR A 301 -3.39 3.36 -7.96
N LEU A 302 -4.54 3.96 -7.67
CA LEU A 302 -4.81 4.58 -6.39
C LEU A 302 -6.15 4.05 -5.85
N LEU A 303 -6.16 3.58 -4.62
CA LEU A 303 -7.38 3.28 -3.87
C LEU A 303 -7.60 4.39 -2.84
N TYR A 304 -8.74 5.06 -2.92
CA TYR A 304 -9.12 6.12 -2.01
C TYR A 304 -10.29 5.68 -1.14
N ALA A 305 -10.07 5.60 0.17
CA ALA A 305 -11.10 5.35 1.15
C ALA A 305 -11.72 6.65 1.62
N HIS A 306 -13.01 6.81 1.41
CA HIS A 306 -13.73 8.05 1.67
C HIS A 306 -15.01 7.87 2.47
N SER A 307 -15.44 8.94 3.12
CA SER A 307 -16.73 9.07 3.80
C SER A 307 -17.81 9.49 2.82
N GLY A 308 -19.03 9.04 3.07
CA GLY A 308 -20.21 9.36 2.25
C GLY A 308 -20.27 8.60 0.93
N SER A 309 -21.28 8.93 0.14
CA SER A 309 -21.43 8.45 -1.24
C SER A 309 -20.30 8.98 -2.12
N VAL A 310 -20.14 8.37 -3.31
CA VAL A 310 -19.25 8.90 -4.34
C VAL A 310 -19.59 10.38 -4.65
N ASP A 311 -18.54 11.19 -4.69
CA ASP A 311 -18.58 12.60 -5.09
C ASP A 311 -17.74 12.77 -6.35
N LEU A 312 -18.38 13.07 -7.48
CA LEU A 312 -17.72 13.15 -8.78
C LEU A 312 -16.69 14.26 -8.85
N GLU A 313 -16.94 15.42 -8.25
CA GLU A 313 -16.02 16.57 -8.24
C GLU A 313 -14.76 16.23 -7.42
N ARG A 314 -14.94 15.62 -6.25
CA ARG A 314 -13.85 15.12 -5.42
C ARG A 314 -13.09 14.00 -6.14
N GLY A 315 -13.78 13.07 -6.79
CA GLY A 315 -13.19 12.02 -7.62
C GLY A 315 -12.29 12.59 -8.72
N GLU A 316 -12.75 13.62 -9.44
CA GLU A 316 -11.93 14.32 -10.44
C GLU A 316 -10.71 15.01 -9.83
N THR A 317 -10.89 15.67 -8.69
CA THR A 317 -9.78 16.33 -7.96
C THR A 317 -8.71 15.33 -7.54
N VAL A 318 -9.10 14.19 -6.96
CA VAL A 318 -8.18 13.11 -6.56
C VAL A 318 -7.51 12.48 -7.79
N HIS A 319 -8.27 12.22 -8.85
CA HIS A 319 -7.73 11.68 -10.10
C HIS A 319 -6.67 12.60 -10.71
N HIS A 320 -6.95 13.90 -10.80
CA HIS A 320 -6.01 14.89 -11.34
C HIS A 320 -4.73 14.99 -10.51
N ALA A 321 -4.85 15.00 -9.19
CA ALA A 321 -3.71 14.98 -8.27
C ALA A 321 -2.87 13.69 -8.43
N PHE A 322 -3.51 12.54 -8.58
CA PHE A 322 -2.85 11.26 -8.83
C PHE A 322 -2.16 11.21 -10.20
N ALA A 323 -2.84 11.66 -11.25
CA ALA A 323 -2.31 11.69 -12.62
C ALA A 323 -1.04 12.53 -12.76
N SER A 324 -0.94 13.61 -11.99
CA SER A 324 0.24 14.49 -11.97
C SER A 324 1.35 14.04 -11.03
N ARG A 325 1.06 13.08 -10.13
CA ARG A 325 2.03 12.63 -9.13
C ARG A 325 3.13 11.77 -9.77
N PRO A 326 4.42 12.07 -9.51
CA PRO A 326 5.52 11.23 -10.01
C PRO A 326 5.44 9.81 -9.47
N GLY A 327 5.78 8.83 -10.32
CA GLY A 327 5.91 7.44 -9.93
C GLY A 327 7.15 7.18 -9.07
N PHE A 328 7.35 5.93 -8.69
CA PHE A 328 8.51 5.52 -7.90
C PHE A 328 9.59 4.87 -8.77
N ARG A 329 10.83 4.98 -8.33
CA ARG A 329 11.94 4.15 -8.79
C ARG A 329 12.66 3.51 -7.61
N ILE A 330 13.20 2.33 -7.86
CA ILE A 330 14.05 1.58 -6.93
C ILE A 330 15.46 1.59 -7.53
N ARG A 331 16.46 1.95 -6.73
CA ARG A 331 17.87 1.95 -7.15
C ARG A 331 18.80 1.59 -6.00
N LYS A 332 20.02 1.20 -6.31
CA LYS A 332 21.07 1.09 -5.30
C LYS A 332 21.52 2.49 -4.88
N PRO A 333 21.87 2.73 -3.62
CA PRO A 333 22.42 4.02 -3.18
C PRO A 333 23.76 4.31 -3.86
N ASN A 334 24.11 5.58 -3.97
CA ASN A 334 25.37 6.00 -4.59
C ASN A 334 26.61 5.63 -3.73
N GLN A 335 26.41 5.38 -2.45
CA GLN A 335 27.43 4.93 -1.51
C GLN A 335 26.89 3.72 -0.76
N ASP A 336 27.78 2.74 -0.51
CA ASP A 336 27.44 1.56 0.26
C ASP A 336 27.15 1.96 1.71
N GLU A 337 25.91 1.77 2.12
CA GLU A 337 25.45 1.95 3.50
C GLU A 337 25.05 0.58 4.08
N PRO A 338 25.63 0.13 5.20
CA PRO A 338 25.36 -1.21 5.75
C PRO A 338 23.88 -1.49 6.04
N HIS A 339 23.10 -0.46 6.34
CA HIS A 339 21.68 -0.57 6.68
C HIS A 339 20.74 -0.04 5.56
N ARG A 340 21.28 0.26 4.37
CA ARG A 340 20.54 0.86 3.27
C ARG A 340 21.02 0.33 1.92
N GLN A 341 20.53 -0.85 1.56
CA GLN A 341 20.92 -1.51 0.32
C GLN A 341 20.15 -0.98 -0.90
N TYR A 342 19.01 -0.35 -0.70
CA TYR A 342 18.16 0.23 -1.75
C TYR A 342 17.60 1.59 -1.35
N GLU A 343 17.40 2.42 -2.35
CA GLU A 343 16.63 3.65 -2.26
C GLU A 343 15.33 3.50 -3.04
N VAL A 344 14.24 3.97 -2.43
CA VAL A 344 12.92 4.04 -3.05
C VAL A 344 12.47 5.48 -2.99
N GLU A 345 12.38 6.11 -4.14
CA GLU A 345 12.11 7.53 -4.24
C GLU A 345 11.13 7.85 -5.36
N ARG A 346 10.40 8.96 -5.23
CA ARG A 346 9.59 9.48 -6.32
C ARG A 346 10.49 10.01 -7.43
N MET A 347 10.12 9.72 -8.68
CA MET A 347 10.79 10.29 -9.85
C MET A 347 10.58 11.81 -9.87
N ARG A 348 11.53 12.53 -10.40
CA ARG A 348 11.43 14.01 -10.55
C ARG A 348 10.71 14.36 -11.83
#